data_158daca17a672f965ec061b40d6bf3dc
#
_entry.id   158daca17a672f965ec061b40d6bf3dc
#
_cell.length_a   1.000
_cell.length_b   1.000
_cell.length_c   1.000
_cell.angle_alpha   90.00
_cell.angle_beta   90.00
_cell.angle_gamma   90.00
#
_symmetry.space_group_name_H-M   'P 1'
#
loop_
_entity.id
_entity.type
_entity.pdbx_description
1 polymer ?
#
loop_
_entity_poly.entity_id
_entity_poly.type
_entity_poly.pdbx_seq_one_letter_code
_entity_poly.pdbx_strand_id
1 'polypeptide(L)'
;MSKLPLLILFRLILSSNLVGILALILNLGRRVCDFQDLVDKVQNKLKGWKARLLSQAGRATLISSVLQSLPLYTFSCFKVPDSVCKKLDTIVRSFWWGHEPGTRKLHLVNWGKLCKPKRLGGLGFKNLSFFNQAMIAKQYWRLHDNPNSLLARTFKKKYFPTCSLREYQPKPHHSWVWRNITESKCSSLHHGRWLIGNGSQIPLSHPDWIQCSNYVLREYGLHNGTVADLIDAHSRSWSCDLIRKIYPPPKAKEILQIPIPKS
;
A
#
# COMPACT_ATOMS: atom_id res chain seq x y z
N MET A 1 -32.55 10.62 -12.27
CA MET A 1 -31.16 11.11 -12.34
C MET A 1 -30.28 9.94 -12.79
N SER A 2 -29.95 9.89 -14.06
CA SER A 2 -29.14 8.85 -14.68
C SER A 2 -27.71 8.93 -14.13
N LYS A 3 -27.28 7.85 -13.46
CA LYS A 3 -25.88 7.69 -13.01
C LYS A 3 -25.01 7.62 -14.25
N LEU A 4 -24.24 8.65 -14.54
CA LEU A 4 -23.15 8.57 -15.51
C LEU A 4 -22.30 7.34 -15.15
N PRO A 5 -21.98 6.47 -16.12
CA PRO A 5 -21.18 5.28 -15.82
C PRO A 5 -19.85 5.73 -15.22
N LEU A 6 -19.45 5.09 -14.12
CA LEU A 6 -18.18 5.30 -13.41
C LEU A 6 -16.99 5.44 -14.38
N LEU A 7 -17.06 4.81 -15.54
CA LEU A 7 -16.07 4.82 -16.60
C LEU A 7 -15.85 6.20 -17.27
N ILE A 8 -16.91 6.99 -17.45
CA ILE A 8 -16.81 8.32 -18.09
C ILE A 8 -16.22 9.32 -17.10
N LEU A 9 -16.66 9.28 -15.84
CA LEU A 9 -16.04 10.03 -14.75
C LEU A 9 -14.56 9.64 -14.57
N PHE A 10 -14.24 8.36 -14.69
CA PHE A 10 -12.87 7.83 -14.59
C PHE A 10 -11.95 8.32 -15.73
N ARG A 11 -12.46 8.51 -16.93
CA ARG A 11 -11.65 8.94 -18.10
C ARG A 11 -11.33 10.43 -18.08
N LEU A 12 -12.20 11.26 -17.51
CA LEU A 12 -11.99 12.71 -17.38
C LEU A 12 -11.03 13.10 -16.24
N ILE A 13 -10.74 12.18 -15.33
CA ILE A 13 -10.03 12.44 -14.06
C ILE A 13 -8.60 11.87 -14.06
N LEU A 14 -8.19 11.21 -15.14
CA LEU A 14 -6.88 10.54 -15.25
C LEU A 14 -5.67 11.49 -15.16
N SER A 15 -5.87 12.80 -15.22
CA SER A 15 -4.77 13.78 -15.24
C SER A 15 -4.49 14.47 -13.91
N SER A 16 -5.27 14.26 -12.84
CA SER A 16 -5.07 15.01 -11.60
C SER A 16 -5.54 14.26 -10.34
N ASN A 17 -4.98 14.62 -9.20
CA ASN A 17 -5.33 14.15 -7.84
C ASN A 17 -6.82 14.33 -7.42
N LEU A 18 -7.68 14.73 -8.35
CA LEU A 18 -9.11 15.03 -8.16
C LEU A 18 -9.99 13.80 -7.92
N VAL A 19 -9.52 12.60 -8.30
CA VAL A 19 -10.35 11.37 -8.18
C VAL A 19 -10.67 11.02 -6.75
N GLY A 20 -9.69 11.15 -5.86
CA GLY A 20 -9.93 10.95 -4.43
C GLY A 20 -10.94 11.95 -3.87
N ILE A 21 -10.92 13.18 -4.36
CA ILE A 21 -11.85 14.24 -3.95
C ILE A 21 -13.26 13.98 -4.48
N LEU A 22 -13.40 13.55 -5.74
CA LEU A 22 -14.70 13.22 -6.33
C LEU A 22 -15.33 11.97 -5.73
N ALA A 23 -14.54 10.94 -5.46
CA ALA A 23 -15.00 9.74 -4.76
C ALA A 23 -15.53 10.05 -3.35
N LEU A 24 -14.90 11.01 -2.68
CA LEU A 24 -15.34 11.54 -1.39
C LEU A 24 -16.68 12.27 -1.46
N ILE A 25 -16.91 13.05 -2.52
CA ILE A 25 -18.12 13.85 -2.71
C ILE A 25 -19.30 12.93 -3.08
N LEU A 26 -19.07 11.92 -3.91
CA LEU A 26 -20.12 11.07 -4.48
C LEU A 26 -20.47 9.85 -3.63
N ASN A 27 -19.75 9.61 -2.52
CA ASN A 27 -19.95 8.44 -1.62
C ASN A 27 -19.97 7.09 -2.37
N LEU A 28 -19.18 6.99 -3.45
CA LEU A 28 -19.06 5.83 -4.33
C LEU A 28 -18.19 4.74 -3.72
N GLY A 29 -18.42 3.50 -4.11
CA GLY A 29 -17.55 2.37 -3.77
C GLY A 29 -17.90 1.68 -2.44
N ARG A 30 -19.12 1.90 -1.90
CA ARG A 30 -19.55 1.26 -0.65
C ARG A 30 -20.21 -0.11 -0.88
N ARG A 31 -20.86 -0.32 -2.02
CA ARG A 31 -21.63 -1.54 -2.31
C ARG A 31 -20.90 -2.44 -3.28
N VAL A 32 -21.14 -3.75 -3.19
CA VAL A 32 -20.56 -4.77 -4.08
C VAL A 32 -20.91 -4.51 -5.55
N CYS A 33 -22.13 -4.04 -5.83
CA CYS A 33 -22.59 -3.70 -7.19
C CYS A 33 -21.77 -2.57 -7.84
N ASP A 34 -21.18 -1.67 -7.04
CA ASP A 34 -20.36 -0.57 -7.56
C ASP A 34 -19.09 -1.07 -8.24
N PHE A 35 -18.68 -2.32 -7.99
CA PHE A 35 -17.47 -2.97 -8.54
C PHE A 35 -17.77 -4.02 -9.60
N GLN A 36 -19.04 -4.19 -10.04
CA GLN A 36 -19.37 -5.19 -11.06
C GLN A 36 -18.65 -4.90 -12.37
N ASP A 37 -18.58 -3.63 -12.79
CA ASP A 37 -17.84 -3.22 -13.99
C ASP A 37 -16.37 -3.64 -13.98
N LEU A 38 -15.73 -3.66 -12.78
CA LEU A 38 -14.36 -4.13 -12.64
C LEU A 38 -14.24 -5.64 -12.89
N VAL A 39 -15.19 -6.41 -12.34
CA VAL A 39 -15.26 -7.86 -12.56
C VAL A 39 -15.49 -8.17 -14.04
N ASP A 40 -16.41 -7.45 -14.67
CA ASP A 40 -16.75 -7.63 -16.09
C ASP A 40 -15.58 -7.29 -16.99
N LYS A 41 -14.81 -6.24 -16.70
CA LYS A 41 -13.57 -5.91 -17.43
C LYS A 41 -12.55 -7.04 -17.39
N VAL A 42 -12.32 -7.63 -16.20
CA VAL A 42 -11.39 -8.74 -16.05
C VAL A 42 -11.89 -9.95 -16.83
N GLN A 43 -13.17 -10.29 -16.74
CA GLN A 43 -13.76 -11.41 -17.47
C GLN A 43 -13.70 -11.21 -19.01
N ASN A 44 -14.04 -10.01 -19.50
CA ASN A 44 -14.03 -9.70 -20.92
C ASN A 44 -12.61 -9.74 -21.48
N LYS A 45 -11.60 -9.30 -20.70
CA LYS A 45 -10.20 -9.43 -21.11
C LYS A 45 -9.79 -10.88 -21.28
N LEU A 46 -10.25 -11.76 -20.38
CA LEU A 46 -9.97 -13.20 -20.43
C LEU A 46 -10.66 -13.91 -21.59
N LYS A 47 -11.87 -13.49 -22.01
CA LYS A 47 -12.58 -14.08 -23.16
C LYS A 47 -11.77 -14.00 -24.45
N GLY A 48 -10.96 -12.94 -24.62
CA GLY A 48 -10.05 -12.79 -25.78
C GLY A 48 -8.82 -13.70 -25.74
N TRP A 49 -8.55 -14.36 -24.62
CA TRP A 49 -7.36 -15.19 -24.46
C TRP A 49 -7.71 -16.67 -24.41
N LYS A 50 -7.26 -17.41 -25.41
CA LYS A 50 -7.41 -18.88 -25.46
C LYS A 50 -6.39 -19.50 -24.50
N ALA A 51 -6.77 -19.68 -23.22
CA ALA A 51 -5.88 -20.23 -22.20
C ALA A 51 -5.25 -21.57 -22.58
N ARG A 52 -5.96 -22.40 -23.35
CA ARG A 52 -5.47 -23.73 -23.82
C ARG A 52 -4.23 -23.62 -24.70
N LEU A 53 -4.10 -22.55 -25.47
CA LEU A 53 -2.97 -22.33 -26.38
C LEU A 53 -1.76 -21.71 -25.69
N LEU A 54 -1.91 -21.31 -24.42
CA LEU A 54 -0.85 -20.66 -23.66
C LEU A 54 -0.13 -21.64 -22.75
N SER A 55 1.20 -21.58 -22.77
CA SER A 55 2.03 -22.26 -21.78
C SER A 55 1.77 -21.73 -20.37
N GLN A 56 2.18 -22.46 -19.33
CA GLN A 56 2.10 -21.99 -17.94
C GLN A 56 2.86 -20.67 -17.74
N ALA A 57 4.04 -20.53 -18.35
CA ALA A 57 4.82 -19.29 -18.31
C ALA A 57 4.06 -18.13 -18.95
N GLY A 58 3.44 -18.33 -20.11
CA GLY A 58 2.61 -17.34 -20.78
C GLY A 58 1.42 -16.88 -19.92
N ARG A 59 0.72 -17.83 -19.26
CA ARG A 59 -0.36 -17.50 -18.33
C ARG A 59 0.13 -16.71 -17.14
N ALA A 60 1.28 -17.09 -16.53
CA ALA A 60 1.88 -16.36 -15.41
C ALA A 60 2.19 -14.91 -15.80
N THR A 61 2.77 -14.69 -16.98
CA THR A 61 3.08 -13.36 -17.48
C THR A 61 1.81 -12.52 -17.67
N LEU A 62 0.76 -13.06 -18.29
CA LEU A 62 -0.50 -12.35 -18.49
C LEU A 62 -1.22 -12.04 -17.18
N ILE A 63 -1.20 -12.96 -16.20
CA ILE A 63 -1.73 -12.70 -14.87
C ILE A 63 -1.01 -11.52 -14.23
N SER A 64 0.32 -11.56 -14.18
CA SER A 64 1.13 -10.56 -13.48
C SER A 64 1.11 -9.19 -14.17
N SER A 65 1.20 -9.15 -15.50
CA SER A 65 1.31 -7.90 -16.26
C SER A 65 -0.04 -7.24 -16.55
N VAL A 66 -1.09 -8.02 -16.78
CA VAL A 66 -2.38 -7.50 -17.22
C VAL A 66 -3.47 -7.68 -16.16
N LEU A 67 -3.80 -8.92 -15.76
CA LEU A 67 -4.96 -9.15 -14.89
C LEU A 67 -4.83 -8.49 -13.53
N GLN A 68 -3.63 -8.53 -12.94
CA GLN A 68 -3.36 -7.91 -11.65
C GLN A 68 -3.13 -6.39 -11.73
N SER A 69 -2.98 -5.84 -12.93
CA SER A 69 -2.89 -4.38 -13.12
C SER A 69 -4.25 -3.73 -13.38
N LEU A 70 -5.23 -4.45 -13.91
CA LEU A 70 -6.56 -3.91 -14.19
C LEU A 70 -7.25 -3.27 -12.97
N PRO A 71 -7.24 -3.88 -11.76
CA PRO A 71 -7.89 -3.31 -10.60
C PRO A 71 -7.05 -2.22 -9.90
N LEU A 72 -5.81 -1.97 -10.31
CA LEU A 72 -4.84 -1.13 -9.60
C LEU A 72 -5.39 0.25 -9.26
N TYR A 73 -6.04 0.89 -10.24
CA TYR A 73 -6.58 2.22 -10.06
C TYR A 73 -7.74 2.23 -9.05
N THR A 74 -8.71 1.34 -9.21
CA THR A 74 -9.83 1.19 -8.27
C THR A 74 -9.34 0.87 -6.86
N PHE A 75 -8.34 0.00 -6.73
CA PHE A 75 -7.72 -0.39 -5.47
C PHE A 75 -6.96 0.75 -4.79
N SER A 76 -6.44 1.69 -5.54
CA SER A 76 -5.76 2.87 -4.99
C SER A 76 -6.73 3.92 -4.44
N CYS A 77 -8.00 3.89 -4.87
CA CYS A 77 -9.01 4.87 -4.48
C CYS A 77 -10.01 4.32 -3.45
N PHE A 78 -10.32 3.02 -3.53
CA PHE A 78 -11.40 2.41 -2.76
C PHE A 78 -10.97 1.15 -2.03
N LYS A 79 -11.45 0.98 -0.81
CA LYS A 79 -11.39 -0.32 -0.11
C LYS A 79 -12.46 -1.23 -0.72
N VAL A 80 -12.04 -2.09 -1.62
CA VAL A 80 -12.93 -3.02 -2.31
C VAL A 80 -13.39 -4.11 -1.36
N PRO A 81 -14.69 -4.49 -1.34
CA PRO A 81 -15.18 -5.58 -0.51
C PRO A 81 -14.44 -6.90 -0.77
N ASP A 82 -14.16 -7.66 0.28
CA ASP A 82 -13.45 -8.94 0.18
C ASP A 82 -14.15 -9.96 -0.73
N SER A 83 -15.48 -9.92 -0.81
CA SER A 83 -16.26 -10.75 -1.73
C SER A 83 -15.89 -10.50 -3.20
N VAL A 84 -15.68 -9.23 -3.58
CA VAL A 84 -15.24 -8.85 -4.94
C VAL A 84 -13.80 -9.28 -5.17
N CYS A 85 -12.90 -9.06 -4.21
CA CYS A 85 -11.51 -9.52 -4.30
C CYS A 85 -11.44 -11.05 -4.47
N LYS A 86 -12.21 -11.81 -3.69
CA LYS A 86 -12.31 -13.28 -3.81
C LYS A 86 -12.87 -13.71 -5.16
N LYS A 87 -13.85 -12.99 -5.71
CA LYS A 87 -14.41 -13.26 -7.05
C LYS A 87 -13.35 -13.05 -8.13
N LEU A 88 -12.59 -11.95 -8.06
CA LEU A 88 -11.46 -11.67 -8.95
C LEU A 88 -10.36 -12.73 -8.84
N ASP A 89 -9.96 -13.11 -7.62
CA ASP A 89 -8.97 -14.17 -7.38
C ASP A 89 -9.44 -15.51 -7.96
N THR A 90 -10.74 -15.83 -7.87
CA THR A 90 -11.32 -17.05 -8.46
C THR A 90 -11.22 -17.03 -9.98
N ILE A 91 -11.50 -15.89 -10.61
CA ILE A 91 -11.39 -15.73 -12.07
C ILE A 91 -9.94 -15.90 -12.53
N VAL A 92 -8.99 -15.26 -11.85
CA VAL A 92 -7.55 -15.37 -12.17
C VAL A 92 -7.04 -16.80 -11.97
N ARG A 93 -7.46 -17.44 -10.89
CA ARG A 93 -7.11 -18.84 -10.59
C ARG A 93 -7.67 -19.81 -11.65
N SER A 94 -8.91 -19.60 -12.10
CA SER A 94 -9.50 -20.42 -13.15
C SER A 94 -8.71 -20.29 -14.47
N PHE A 95 -8.28 -19.09 -14.81
CA PHE A 95 -7.42 -18.87 -15.98
C PHE A 95 -6.05 -19.55 -15.83
N TRP A 96 -5.44 -19.46 -14.65
CA TRP A 96 -4.15 -20.13 -14.35
C TRP A 96 -4.23 -21.63 -14.62
N TRP A 97 -5.29 -22.27 -14.15
CA TRP A 97 -5.50 -23.72 -14.34
C TRP A 97 -6.08 -24.08 -15.69
N GLY A 98 -6.35 -23.09 -16.56
CA GLY A 98 -6.91 -23.32 -17.89
C GLY A 98 -8.31 -23.93 -17.86
N HIS A 99 -9.13 -23.50 -16.89
CA HIS A 99 -10.54 -23.89 -16.83
C HIS A 99 -11.30 -23.34 -18.03
N GLU A 100 -12.13 -24.18 -18.63
CA GLU A 100 -13.16 -23.79 -19.57
C GLU A 100 -14.53 -23.78 -18.89
N PRO A 101 -15.48 -22.99 -19.43
CA PRO A 101 -16.86 -23.05 -18.95
C PRO A 101 -17.38 -24.50 -18.94
N GLY A 102 -17.85 -24.98 -17.79
CA GLY A 102 -18.38 -26.33 -17.64
C GLY A 102 -17.36 -27.43 -17.28
N THR A 103 -16.04 -27.17 -17.31
CA THR A 103 -15.04 -28.18 -16.92
C THR A 103 -14.40 -27.84 -15.59
N ARG A 104 -14.45 -28.76 -14.62
CA ARG A 104 -13.67 -28.66 -13.38
C ARG A 104 -12.32 -29.30 -13.57
N LYS A 105 -11.23 -28.53 -13.44
CA LYS A 105 -9.87 -29.06 -13.41
C LYS A 105 -9.34 -29.12 -11.99
N LEU A 106 -8.49 -30.09 -11.73
CA LEU A 106 -7.85 -30.25 -10.42
C LEU A 106 -6.88 -29.09 -10.17
N HIS A 107 -6.98 -28.48 -8.98
CA HIS A 107 -6.04 -27.45 -8.54
C HIS A 107 -4.91 -28.13 -7.76
N LEU A 108 -3.79 -28.38 -8.43
CA LEU A 108 -2.64 -29.12 -7.87
C LEU A 108 -1.94 -28.35 -6.73
N VAL A 109 -2.01 -27.03 -6.74
CA VAL A 109 -1.34 -26.18 -5.74
C VAL A 109 -2.31 -25.14 -5.18
N ASN A 110 -2.26 -24.94 -3.87
CA ASN A 110 -3.05 -23.91 -3.20
C ASN A 110 -2.70 -22.52 -3.73
N TRP A 111 -3.73 -21.68 -4.00
CA TRP A 111 -3.55 -20.32 -4.51
C TRP A 111 -2.64 -19.47 -3.62
N GLY A 112 -2.76 -19.60 -2.29
CA GLY A 112 -1.90 -18.90 -1.33
C GLY A 112 -0.41 -19.26 -1.46
N LYS A 113 -0.07 -20.50 -1.88
CA LYS A 113 1.32 -20.88 -2.18
C LYS A 113 1.81 -20.17 -3.44
N LEU A 114 0.98 -20.04 -4.48
CA LEU A 114 1.32 -19.34 -5.72
C LEU A 114 1.52 -17.83 -5.48
N CYS A 115 0.81 -17.26 -4.52
CA CYS A 115 0.95 -15.85 -4.13
C CYS A 115 2.23 -15.55 -3.33
N LYS A 116 2.95 -16.56 -2.81
CA LYS A 116 4.21 -16.32 -2.12
C LYS A 116 5.26 -15.73 -3.05
N PRO A 117 6.21 -14.94 -2.53
CA PRO A 117 7.36 -14.46 -3.30
C PRO A 117 8.14 -15.60 -3.96
N LYS A 118 8.74 -15.34 -5.12
CA LYS A 118 9.54 -16.34 -5.86
C LYS A 118 10.65 -16.97 -5.00
N ARG A 119 11.30 -16.16 -4.15
CA ARG A 119 12.34 -16.65 -3.20
C ARG A 119 11.81 -17.65 -2.18
N LEU A 120 10.49 -17.72 -1.97
CA LEU A 120 9.84 -18.65 -1.05
C LEU A 120 9.06 -19.76 -1.80
N GLY A 121 9.40 -20.01 -3.06
CA GLY A 121 8.79 -21.06 -3.88
C GLY A 121 7.42 -20.72 -4.46
N GLY A 122 7.00 -19.46 -4.42
CA GLY A 122 5.77 -18.99 -5.08
C GLY A 122 6.03 -18.43 -6.48
N LEU A 123 4.97 -17.97 -7.14
CA LEU A 123 5.04 -17.25 -8.42
C LEU A 123 4.99 -15.73 -8.27
N GLY A 124 4.75 -15.24 -7.05
CA GLY A 124 4.64 -13.82 -6.74
C GLY A 124 3.32 -13.20 -7.21
N PHE A 125 2.28 -13.99 -7.38
CA PHE A 125 0.95 -13.45 -7.65
C PHE A 125 0.46 -12.64 -6.45
N LYS A 126 -0.26 -11.55 -6.71
CA LYS A 126 -0.79 -10.70 -5.65
C LYS A 126 -2.06 -11.33 -5.08
N ASN A 127 -2.15 -11.44 -3.76
CA ASN A 127 -3.43 -11.60 -3.09
C ASN A 127 -4.17 -10.27 -3.17
N LEU A 128 -5.29 -10.23 -3.86
CA LEU A 128 -5.96 -8.96 -4.20
C LEU A 128 -6.52 -8.23 -2.98
N SER A 129 -6.95 -8.95 -1.94
CA SER A 129 -7.43 -8.33 -0.70
C SER A 129 -6.30 -7.60 0.03
N PHE A 130 -5.17 -8.27 0.28
CA PHE A 130 -4.00 -7.64 0.91
C PHE A 130 -3.41 -6.54 0.04
N PHE A 131 -3.43 -6.73 -1.27
CA PHE A 131 -2.94 -5.71 -2.20
C PHE A 131 -3.78 -4.45 -2.16
N ASN A 132 -5.12 -4.57 -2.09
CA ASN A 132 -6.01 -3.42 -1.93
C ASN A 132 -5.76 -2.69 -0.60
N GLN A 133 -5.61 -3.43 0.51
CA GLN A 133 -5.26 -2.84 1.81
C GLN A 133 -3.95 -2.04 1.74
N ALA A 134 -2.92 -2.60 1.11
CA ALA A 134 -1.63 -1.91 0.92
C ALA A 134 -1.77 -0.64 0.07
N MET A 135 -2.62 -0.66 -0.97
CA MET A 135 -2.86 0.51 -1.83
C MET A 135 -3.58 1.64 -1.07
N ILE A 136 -4.53 1.31 -0.19
CA ILE A 136 -5.20 2.29 0.67
C ILE A 136 -4.23 2.82 1.74
N ALA A 137 -3.43 1.95 2.36
CA ALA A 137 -2.39 2.34 3.31
C ALA A 137 -1.36 3.30 2.68
N LYS A 138 -1.01 3.08 1.41
CA LYS A 138 -0.17 4.01 0.64
C LYS A 138 -0.79 5.42 0.52
N GLN A 139 -2.11 5.54 0.43
CA GLN A 139 -2.76 6.87 0.40
C GLN A 139 -2.60 7.59 1.74
N TYR A 140 -2.77 6.87 2.87
CA TYR A 140 -2.50 7.44 4.18
C TYR A 140 -1.05 7.95 4.28
N TRP A 141 -0.08 7.13 3.84
CA TRP A 141 1.34 7.49 3.81
C TRP A 141 1.60 8.75 2.96
N ARG A 142 1.01 8.83 1.77
CA ARG A 142 1.15 10.02 0.89
C ARG A 142 0.62 11.30 1.55
N LEU A 143 -0.48 11.22 2.30
CA LEU A 143 -1.03 12.38 3.02
C LEU A 143 -0.10 12.82 4.15
N HIS A 144 0.55 11.85 4.79
CA HIS A 144 1.51 12.10 5.86
C HIS A 144 2.82 12.73 5.33
N ASP A 145 3.37 12.14 4.27
CA ASP A 145 4.65 12.52 3.69
C ASP A 145 4.59 13.84 2.89
N ASN A 146 3.45 14.12 2.26
CA ASN A 146 3.23 15.32 1.45
C ASN A 146 2.07 16.20 1.96
N PRO A 147 2.20 16.86 3.11
CA PRO A 147 1.13 17.63 3.74
C PRO A 147 0.72 18.87 2.92
N ASN A 148 1.58 19.35 2.03
CA ASN A 148 1.33 20.50 1.15
C ASN A 148 0.62 20.15 -0.15
N SER A 149 0.42 18.85 -0.46
CA SER A 149 -0.33 18.44 -1.64
C SER A 149 -1.78 18.91 -1.60
N LEU A 150 -2.37 19.16 -2.77
CA LEU A 150 -3.77 19.61 -2.87
C LEU A 150 -4.71 18.67 -2.11
N LEU A 151 -4.50 17.35 -2.24
CA LEU A 151 -5.30 16.33 -1.55
C LEU A 151 -5.17 16.46 -0.03
N ALA A 152 -3.95 16.56 0.50
CA ALA A 152 -3.70 16.69 1.93
C ALA A 152 -4.31 17.97 2.51
N ARG A 153 -4.14 19.10 1.80
CA ARG A 153 -4.73 20.40 2.19
C ARG A 153 -6.25 20.36 2.22
N THR A 154 -6.86 19.71 1.22
CA THR A 154 -8.33 19.56 1.16
C THR A 154 -8.84 18.69 2.30
N PHE A 155 -8.19 17.56 2.57
CA PHE A 155 -8.55 16.68 3.66
C PHE A 155 -8.35 17.31 5.03
N LYS A 156 -7.25 18.04 5.21
CA LYS A 156 -6.97 18.79 6.43
C LYS A 156 -8.09 19.78 6.74
N LYS A 157 -8.44 20.63 5.77
CA LYS A 157 -9.52 21.61 5.95
C LYS A 157 -10.88 20.96 6.26
N LYS A 158 -11.18 19.81 5.64
CA LYS A 158 -12.49 19.16 5.77
C LYS A 158 -12.64 18.31 7.01
N TYR A 159 -11.60 17.57 7.42
CA TYR A 159 -11.72 16.51 8.43
C TYR A 159 -10.94 16.75 9.72
N PHE A 160 -9.79 17.42 9.67
CA PHE A 160 -8.92 17.62 10.83
C PHE A 160 -8.22 19.00 10.82
N PRO A 161 -9.01 20.10 10.83
CA PRO A 161 -8.43 21.45 10.72
C PRO A 161 -7.53 21.82 11.89
N THR A 162 -7.80 21.30 13.09
CA THR A 162 -7.17 21.69 14.35
C THR A 162 -6.15 20.69 14.91
N CYS A 163 -6.11 19.46 14.37
CA CYS A 163 -5.20 18.41 14.85
C CYS A 163 -4.28 17.91 13.74
N SER A 164 -3.29 17.10 14.11
CA SER A 164 -2.44 16.41 13.14
C SER A 164 -3.15 15.17 12.57
N LEU A 165 -2.71 14.72 11.37
CA LEU A 165 -3.23 13.48 10.78
C LEU A 165 -3.02 12.26 11.69
N ARG A 166 -1.95 12.27 12.50
CA ARG A 166 -1.63 11.20 13.44
C ARG A 166 -2.58 11.14 14.63
N GLU A 167 -3.00 12.30 15.15
CA GLU A 167 -3.89 12.40 16.31
C GLU A 167 -5.35 12.22 15.92
N TYR A 168 -5.64 12.42 14.64
CA TYR A 168 -7.00 12.34 14.13
C TYR A 168 -7.65 10.97 14.39
N GLN A 169 -8.91 11.00 14.88
CA GLN A 169 -9.76 9.82 15.03
C GLN A 169 -10.94 9.90 14.07
N PRO A 170 -11.22 8.80 13.32
CA PRO A 170 -12.31 8.78 12.35
C PRO A 170 -13.68 8.87 13.06
N LYS A 171 -14.56 9.76 12.54
CA LYS A 171 -15.92 9.91 13.05
C LYS A 171 -16.93 9.17 12.16
N PRO A 172 -18.04 8.64 12.72
CA PRO A 172 -19.03 7.84 11.96
C PRO A 172 -19.65 8.57 10.75
N HIS A 173 -19.86 9.89 10.86
CA HIS A 173 -20.45 10.73 9.82
C HIS A 173 -19.48 11.12 8.69
N HIS A 174 -18.20 10.82 8.83
CA HIS A 174 -17.22 11.09 7.79
C HIS A 174 -17.38 10.12 6.62
N SER A 175 -16.96 10.54 5.43
CA SER A 175 -17.09 9.71 4.21
C SER A 175 -16.42 8.35 4.39
N TRP A 176 -17.01 7.35 3.76
CA TRP A 176 -16.51 5.98 3.82
C TRP A 176 -15.06 5.85 3.31
N VAL A 177 -14.71 6.56 2.23
CA VAL A 177 -13.34 6.57 1.70
C VAL A 177 -12.35 7.12 2.73
N TRP A 178 -12.69 8.25 3.37
CA TRP A 178 -11.84 8.87 4.38
C TRP A 178 -11.64 7.96 5.59
N ARG A 179 -12.70 7.32 6.07
CA ARG A 179 -12.60 6.35 7.18
C ARG A 179 -11.67 5.20 6.82
N ASN A 180 -11.80 4.60 5.62
CA ASN A 180 -10.93 3.51 5.20
C ASN A 180 -9.45 3.92 5.10
N ILE A 181 -9.16 5.14 4.62
CA ILE A 181 -7.79 5.66 4.60
C ILE A 181 -7.25 5.80 6.03
N THR A 182 -8.03 6.36 6.95
CA THR A 182 -7.59 6.57 8.34
C THR A 182 -7.54 5.27 9.15
N GLU A 183 -8.41 4.31 8.91
CA GLU A 183 -8.34 2.97 9.48
C GLU A 183 -7.06 2.22 9.08
N SER A 184 -6.50 2.52 7.91
CA SER A 184 -5.21 1.95 7.47
C SER A 184 -3.98 2.53 8.18
N LYS A 185 -4.15 3.52 9.07
CA LYS A 185 -3.10 4.19 9.84
C LYS A 185 -2.18 3.19 10.55
N CYS A 186 -2.74 2.24 11.29
CA CYS A 186 -1.96 1.25 12.03
C CYS A 186 -1.09 0.42 11.08
N SER A 187 -1.66 -0.08 9.97
CA SER A 187 -0.89 -0.84 8.98
C SER A 187 0.23 -0.01 8.35
N SER A 188 -0.02 1.26 8.07
CA SER A 188 0.97 2.14 7.45
C SER A 188 2.12 2.47 8.39
N LEU A 189 1.83 2.81 9.63
CA LEU A 189 2.84 3.25 10.61
C LEU A 189 3.63 2.09 11.21
N HIS A 190 2.99 0.95 11.49
CA HIS A 190 3.68 -0.21 12.08
C HIS A 190 4.54 -1.01 11.08
N HIS A 191 4.19 -1.00 9.79
CA HIS A 191 4.93 -1.74 8.77
C HIS A 191 5.84 -0.83 7.92
N GLY A 192 5.78 0.49 8.12
CA GLY A 192 6.69 1.43 7.49
C GLY A 192 8.12 1.21 8.02
N ARG A 193 9.08 1.07 7.12
CA ARG A 193 10.50 1.03 7.48
C ARG A 193 11.20 2.22 6.84
N TRP A 194 12.08 2.83 7.59
CA TRP A 194 12.95 3.86 7.06
C TRP A 194 13.84 3.33 5.95
N LEU A 195 13.90 4.07 4.87
CA LEU A 195 14.88 3.89 3.82
C LEU A 195 15.93 4.98 4.04
N ILE A 196 16.98 4.62 4.74
CA ILE A 196 18.05 5.54 5.12
C ILE A 196 19.03 5.57 3.96
N GLY A 197 19.17 6.75 3.33
CA GLY A 197 20.28 7.01 2.41
C GLY A 197 21.57 7.23 3.19
N ASN A 198 22.06 8.48 3.21
CA ASN A 198 23.19 8.89 4.05
C ASN A 198 22.76 9.30 5.48
N GLY A 199 21.48 9.33 5.79
CA GLY A 199 20.92 9.70 7.10
C GLY A 199 20.88 11.20 7.41
N SER A 200 21.46 12.09 6.59
CA SER A 200 21.57 13.52 6.86
C SER A 200 20.25 14.29 6.86
N GLN A 201 19.23 13.74 6.21
CA GLN A 201 17.90 14.36 6.10
C GLN A 201 16.94 13.97 7.25
N ILE A 202 17.38 13.11 8.15
CA ILE A 202 16.49 12.55 9.21
C ILE A 202 17.02 13.02 10.56
N PRO A 203 16.40 14.04 11.21
CA PRO A 203 16.75 14.41 12.57
C PRO A 203 16.46 13.27 13.56
N LEU A 204 17.31 13.07 14.56
CA LEU A 204 17.08 12.09 15.64
C LEU A 204 15.83 12.42 16.47
N SER A 205 15.41 13.69 16.47
CA SER A 205 14.16 14.15 17.09
C SER A 205 12.91 13.98 16.21
N HIS A 206 13.05 13.45 14.99
CA HIS A 206 11.91 13.27 14.07
C HIS A 206 10.86 12.34 14.71
N PRO A 207 9.56 12.71 14.72
CA PRO A 207 8.52 11.94 15.42
C PRO A 207 8.34 10.52 14.90
N ASP A 208 8.72 10.26 13.64
CA ASP A 208 8.68 8.92 13.03
C ASP A 208 9.97 8.12 13.22
N TRP A 209 11.04 8.75 13.74
CA TRP A 209 12.25 8.03 14.08
C TRP A 209 12.07 7.29 15.43
N ILE A 210 12.91 6.29 15.67
CA ILE A 210 12.91 5.55 16.94
C ILE A 210 13.30 6.50 18.06
N GLN A 211 12.31 6.88 18.88
CA GLN A 211 12.49 7.92 19.89
C GLN A 211 13.47 7.52 20.99
N CYS A 212 14.40 8.40 21.28
CA CYS A 212 15.25 8.37 22.46
C CYS A 212 14.88 9.52 23.41
N SER A 213 15.28 9.46 24.69
CA SER A 213 15.08 10.58 25.58
C SER A 213 15.99 11.75 25.16
N ASN A 214 15.42 12.96 25.14
CA ASN A 214 16.17 14.18 24.82
C ASN A 214 17.35 14.40 25.78
N TYR A 215 17.26 13.91 27.02
CA TYR A 215 18.33 13.98 28.00
C TYR A 215 19.56 13.20 27.52
N VAL A 216 19.38 11.94 27.09
CA VAL A 216 20.47 11.11 26.59
C VAL A 216 21.09 11.70 25.31
N LEU A 217 20.27 12.21 24.40
CA LEU A 217 20.78 12.85 23.18
C LEU A 217 21.62 14.09 23.48
N ARG A 218 21.28 14.86 24.53
CA ARG A 218 22.08 16.01 24.98
C ARG A 218 23.40 15.57 25.60
N GLU A 219 23.40 14.50 26.41
CA GLU A 219 24.59 13.94 27.03
C GLU A 219 25.66 13.54 26.00
N TYR A 220 25.22 13.00 24.86
CA TYR A 220 26.10 12.64 23.75
C TYR A 220 26.29 13.73 22.67
N GLY A 221 25.81 14.98 22.94
CA GLY A 221 25.92 16.09 21.99
C GLY A 221 25.07 15.97 20.73
N LEU A 222 24.11 15.03 20.71
CA LEU A 222 23.28 14.69 19.55
C LEU A 222 21.88 15.27 19.59
N HIS A 223 21.59 16.26 20.40
CA HIS A 223 20.25 16.86 20.54
C HIS A 223 19.74 17.49 19.24
N ASN A 224 20.61 17.99 18.37
CA ASN A 224 20.32 18.46 17.03
C ASN A 224 20.90 17.54 15.94
N GLY A 225 21.28 16.32 16.33
CA GLY A 225 21.90 15.34 15.43
C GLY A 225 20.90 14.73 14.46
N THR A 226 21.48 14.13 13.45
CA THR A 226 20.79 13.37 12.40
C THR A 226 21.11 11.90 12.48
N VAL A 227 20.39 11.08 11.75
CA VAL A 227 20.68 9.64 11.65
C VAL A 227 22.05 9.37 11.07
N ALA A 228 22.62 10.31 10.29
CA ALA A 228 23.98 10.22 9.78
C ALA A 228 25.02 10.10 10.90
N ASP A 229 24.80 10.74 12.04
CA ASP A 229 25.71 10.71 13.19
C ASP A 229 25.76 9.34 13.88
N LEU A 230 24.81 8.45 13.59
CA LEU A 230 24.75 7.07 14.05
C LEU A 230 25.42 6.10 13.05
N ILE A 231 25.85 6.60 11.89
CA ILE A 231 26.47 5.80 10.82
C ILE A 231 27.95 6.09 10.79
N ASP A 232 28.76 5.05 10.81
CA ASP A 232 30.20 5.17 10.59
C ASP A 232 30.45 5.47 9.10
N ALA A 233 31.03 6.65 8.84
CA ALA A 233 31.29 7.13 7.49
C ALA A 233 32.31 6.25 6.71
N HIS A 234 33.26 5.59 7.42
CA HIS A 234 34.29 4.77 6.78
C HIS A 234 33.75 3.39 6.37
N SER A 235 33.05 2.72 7.29
CA SER A 235 32.52 1.37 7.06
C SER A 235 31.12 1.39 6.40
N ARG A 236 30.45 2.54 6.30
CA ARG A 236 29.05 2.68 5.89
C ARG A 236 28.14 1.67 6.59
N SER A 237 28.37 1.50 7.87
CA SER A 237 27.61 0.62 8.74
C SER A 237 27.16 1.37 9.99
N TRP A 238 26.21 0.78 10.72
CA TRP A 238 25.79 1.34 11.99
C TRP A 238 26.92 1.36 13.01
N SER A 239 27.12 2.48 13.70
CA SER A 239 27.99 2.57 14.87
C SER A 239 27.34 1.83 16.04
N CYS A 240 27.59 0.52 16.12
CA CYS A 240 26.94 -0.38 17.09
C CYS A 240 27.14 0.06 18.54
N ASP A 241 28.35 0.52 18.87
CA ASP A 241 28.70 0.92 20.24
C ASP A 241 27.98 2.19 20.65
N LEU A 242 27.91 3.18 19.76
CA LEU A 242 27.20 4.42 19.99
C LEU A 242 25.68 4.18 20.14
N ILE A 243 25.09 3.38 19.25
CA ILE A 243 23.67 3.06 19.27
C ILE A 243 23.29 2.33 20.57
N ARG A 244 24.10 1.38 21.03
CA ARG A 244 23.84 0.66 22.28
C ARG A 244 23.98 1.52 23.53
N LYS A 245 24.79 2.58 23.49
CA LYS A 245 24.90 3.55 24.57
C LYS A 245 23.70 4.50 24.65
N ILE A 246 23.17 4.92 23.50
CA ILE A 246 22.11 5.91 23.39
C ILE A 246 20.72 5.28 23.54
N TYR A 247 20.52 4.09 22.95
CA TYR A 247 19.21 3.45 22.87
C TYR A 247 19.12 2.22 23.77
N PRO A 248 17.99 2.00 24.47
CA PRO A 248 17.77 0.76 25.21
C PRO A 248 17.81 -0.46 24.28
N PRO A 249 18.15 -1.66 24.77
CA PRO A 249 18.42 -2.86 23.98
C PRO A 249 17.37 -3.19 22.90
N PRO A 250 16.04 -3.12 23.15
CA PRO A 250 15.05 -3.43 22.14
C PRO A 250 15.07 -2.42 20.99
N LYS A 251 15.24 -1.12 21.28
CA LYS A 251 15.30 -0.05 20.28
C LYS A 251 16.61 -0.08 19.50
N ALA A 252 17.73 -0.34 20.17
CA ALA A 252 19.02 -0.52 19.52
C ALA A 252 18.97 -1.66 18.50
N LYS A 253 18.36 -2.80 18.85
CA LYS A 253 18.17 -3.94 17.95
C LYS A 253 17.32 -3.56 16.73
N GLU A 254 16.28 -2.77 16.92
CA GLU A 254 15.41 -2.29 15.85
C GLU A 254 16.19 -1.40 14.86
N ILE A 255 17.00 -0.44 15.35
CA ILE A 255 17.86 0.40 14.51
C ILE A 255 18.86 -0.43 13.71
N LEU A 256 19.54 -1.36 14.35
CA LEU A 256 20.56 -2.20 13.71
C LEU A 256 19.98 -3.15 12.64
N GLN A 257 18.68 -3.39 12.64
CA GLN A 257 18.00 -4.16 11.59
C GLN A 257 17.61 -3.34 10.36
N ILE A 258 17.69 -2.01 10.42
CA ILE A 258 17.40 -1.15 9.28
C ILE A 258 18.57 -1.24 8.28
N PRO A 259 18.31 -1.63 7.03
CA PRO A 259 19.39 -1.75 6.04
C PRO A 259 19.90 -0.37 5.61
N ILE A 260 21.21 -0.19 5.60
CA ILE A 260 21.88 0.95 4.98
C ILE A 260 22.19 0.54 3.54
N PRO A 261 21.73 1.28 2.52
CA PRO A 261 22.04 0.96 1.13
C PRO A 261 23.54 1.11 0.89
N LYS A 262 24.14 0.06 0.35
CA LYS A 262 25.48 0.13 -0.24
C LYS A 262 25.32 0.80 -1.61
N SER A 263 25.72 2.07 -1.72
CA SER A 263 25.75 2.78 -3.01
C SER A 263 26.83 2.23 -3.91
#